data_6d6da96ce0a4236ba86a50e452255783
#
_entry.id   6d6da96ce0a4236ba86a50e452255783
#
_cell.length_a   1.000
_cell.length_b   1.000
_cell.length_c   1.000
_cell.angle_alpha   90.00
_cell.angle_beta   90.00
_cell.angle_gamma   90.00
#
_symmetry.space_group_name_H-M   'P 1'
#
loop_
_entity.id
_entity.type
_entity.pdbx_description
1 polymer ?
#
loop_
_entity_poly.entity_id
_entity_poly.type
_entity_poly.pdbx_seq_one_letter_code
_entity_poly.pdbx_strand_id
1 'polypeptide(L)'
;MVTIVLMGQLQTDDGERDLACEVSDPVSVQQLIRRQPRLRQHVGQLMKEKKLMVTINKRIASEDSLVHDGDAIKLVAHDGMGGTGLAPM
;
A
#
# COMPACT_ATOMS: atom_id res chain seq x y z
N MET A 1 -12.81 0.59 -10.90
CA MET A 1 -12.20 1.50 -9.92
C MET A 1 -11.55 0.70 -8.81
N VAL A 2 -10.41 1.15 -8.34
CA VAL A 2 -9.67 0.51 -7.26
C VAL A 2 -9.77 1.40 -6.02
N THR A 3 -10.07 0.79 -4.87
CA THR A 3 -10.10 1.51 -3.60
C THR A 3 -8.84 1.18 -2.82
N ILE A 4 -8.16 2.21 -2.30
CA ILE A 4 -6.97 2.04 -1.47
C ILE A 4 -7.29 2.58 -0.09
N VAL A 5 -7.15 1.74 0.93
CA VAL A 5 -7.39 2.12 2.32
C VAL A 5 -6.05 2.11 3.04
N LEU A 6 -5.75 3.20 3.72
CA LEU A 6 -4.51 3.36 4.48
C LEU A 6 -4.82 3.11 5.95
N MET A 7 -4.13 2.14 6.52
CA MET A 7 -4.39 1.67 7.88
C MET A 7 -3.34 2.18 8.85
N GLY A 8 -3.70 2.17 10.12
CA GLY A 8 -2.78 2.59 11.18
C GLY A 8 -2.46 4.06 11.07
N GLN A 9 -1.18 4.38 11.00
CA GLN A 9 -0.73 5.77 10.93
C GLN A 9 -0.53 6.25 9.50
N LEU A 10 -0.83 5.40 8.52
CA LEU A 10 -0.70 5.80 7.13
C LEU A 10 -1.79 6.78 6.73
N GLN A 11 -1.42 7.70 5.88
CA GLN A 11 -2.37 8.64 5.30
C GLN A 11 -1.75 9.24 4.03
N THR A 12 -2.56 9.85 3.21
CA THR A 12 -2.06 10.56 2.04
C THR A 12 -1.35 11.83 2.50
N ASP A 13 -0.67 12.48 1.57
CA ASP A 13 0.06 13.71 1.88
C ASP A 13 -0.86 14.81 2.42
N ASP A 14 -2.13 14.78 2.07
CA ASP A 14 -3.10 15.77 2.56
C ASP A 14 -3.99 15.24 3.68
N GLY A 15 -3.61 14.12 4.28
CA GLY A 15 -4.25 13.65 5.52
C GLY A 15 -5.43 12.72 5.34
N GLU A 16 -5.70 12.26 4.14
CA GLU A 16 -6.80 11.34 3.90
C GLU A 16 -6.37 9.91 4.19
N ARG A 17 -7.32 9.07 4.54
CA ARG A 17 -7.05 7.67 4.86
C ARG A 17 -7.52 6.69 3.80
N ASP A 18 -8.24 7.15 2.81
CA ASP A 18 -8.64 6.31 1.71
C ASP A 18 -8.68 7.14 0.44
N LEU A 19 -8.57 6.46 -0.67
CA LEU A 19 -8.69 7.09 -1.97
C LEU A 19 -9.13 6.05 -2.98
N ALA A 20 -9.66 6.53 -4.09
CA ALA A 20 -10.07 5.68 -5.20
C ALA A 20 -9.30 6.10 -6.43
N CYS A 21 -8.95 5.15 -7.27
CA CYS A 21 -8.27 5.47 -8.52
C CYS A 21 -8.76 4.56 -9.63
N GLU A 22 -8.65 5.07 -10.85
CA GLU A 22 -9.05 4.34 -12.04
C GLU A 22 -7.90 3.46 -12.51
N VAL A 23 -8.23 2.23 -12.85
CA VAL A 23 -7.28 1.28 -13.41
C VAL A 23 -7.93 0.63 -14.61
N SER A 24 -7.42 0.90 -15.81
CA SER A 24 -7.95 0.30 -17.03
C SER A 24 -7.36 -1.08 -17.25
N ASP A 25 -6.04 -1.17 -17.13
CA ASP A 25 -5.30 -2.41 -17.33
C ASP A 25 -4.67 -2.83 -16.01
N PRO A 26 -4.44 -4.12 -15.80
CA PRO A 26 -3.78 -4.56 -14.57
C PRO A 26 -2.42 -3.88 -14.42
N VAL A 27 -2.14 -3.39 -13.20
CA VAL A 27 -0.87 -2.76 -12.86
C VAL A 27 -0.39 -3.36 -11.56
N SER A 28 0.92 -3.32 -11.33
CA SER A 28 1.44 -3.78 -10.04
C SER A 28 1.10 -2.76 -8.96
N VAL A 29 1.11 -3.23 -7.72
CA VAL A 29 0.89 -2.34 -6.57
C VAL A 29 1.89 -1.20 -6.60
N GLN A 30 3.15 -1.52 -6.89
CA GLN A 30 4.21 -0.53 -6.98
C GLN A 30 3.90 0.55 -8.00
N GLN A 31 3.47 0.15 -9.19
CA GLN A 31 3.12 1.11 -10.23
C GLN A 31 1.92 1.94 -9.84
N LEU A 32 0.93 1.32 -9.22
CA LEU A 32 -0.26 2.03 -8.78
C LEU A 32 0.09 3.14 -7.80
N ILE A 33 0.93 2.82 -6.82
CA ILE A 33 1.35 3.80 -5.82
C ILE A 33 2.15 4.93 -6.48
N ARG A 34 3.01 4.60 -7.42
CA ARG A 34 3.79 5.63 -8.13
C ARG A 34 2.94 6.58 -8.95
N ARG A 35 1.79 6.11 -9.41
CA ARG A 35 0.88 6.94 -10.20
C ARG A 35 0.06 7.89 -9.35
N GLN A 36 0.06 7.69 -8.03
CA GLN A 36 -0.73 8.50 -7.12
C GLN A 36 0.18 9.55 -6.48
N PRO A 37 0.09 10.82 -6.91
CA PRO A 37 0.94 11.85 -6.34
C PRO A 37 0.72 12.02 -4.84
N ARG A 38 -0.46 11.69 -4.36
CA ARG A 38 -0.79 11.82 -2.93
C ARG A 38 -0.13 10.75 -2.07
N LEU A 39 0.43 9.70 -2.67
CA LEU A 39 1.07 8.60 -1.96
C LEU A 39 2.59 8.56 -2.15
N ARG A 40 3.11 9.38 -3.04
CA ARG A 40 4.49 9.22 -3.47
C ARG A 40 5.52 9.48 -2.40
N GLN A 41 5.26 10.41 -1.50
CA GLN A 41 6.24 10.75 -0.47
C GLN A 41 6.22 9.76 0.67
N HIS A 42 5.11 9.67 1.38
CA HIS A 42 5.04 8.87 2.58
C HIS A 42 4.97 7.37 2.29
N VAL A 43 3.98 6.97 1.51
CA VAL A 43 3.77 5.56 1.23
C VAL A 43 4.86 5.01 0.32
N GLY A 44 5.27 5.79 -0.66
CA GLY A 44 6.35 5.39 -1.57
C GLY A 44 7.65 5.14 -0.82
N GLN A 45 7.96 5.97 0.15
CA GLN A 45 9.17 5.80 0.95
C GLN A 45 9.12 4.52 1.76
N LEU A 46 7.98 4.24 2.40
CA LEU A 46 7.82 3.02 3.18
C LEU A 46 7.94 1.78 2.30
N MET A 47 7.43 1.84 1.09
CA MET A 47 7.53 0.72 0.17
C MET A 47 8.98 0.47 -0.21
N LYS A 48 9.76 1.51 -0.46
CA LYS A 48 11.19 1.37 -0.74
C LYS A 48 11.95 0.74 0.41
N GLU A 49 11.55 1.05 1.64
CA GLU A 49 12.21 0.57 2.84
C GLU A 49 11.69 -0.81 3.26
N LYS A 50 10.78 -1.39 2.49
CA LYS A 50 10.19 -2.67 2.81
C LYS A 50 9.42 -2.66 4.13
N LYS A 51 8.83 -1.53 4.47
CA LYS A 51 8.06 -1.36 5.70
C LYS A 51 6.57 -1.26 5.45
N LEU A 52 6.13 -1.70 4.30
CA LEU A 52 4.75 -1.60 3.89
C LEU A 52 4.18 -3.00 3.67
N MET A 53 3.07 -3.29 4.33
CA MET A 53 2.34 -4.52 4.09
C MET A 53 1.15 -4.20 3.19
N VAL A 54 0.93 -5.03 2.19
CA VAL A 54 -0.13 -4.84 1.21
C VAL A 54 -1.09 -6.01 1.26
N THR A 55 -2.39 -5.74 1.23
CA THR A 55 -3.38 -6.78 0.99
C THR A 55 -4.24 -6.36 -0.19
N ILE A 56 -4.64 -7.33 -0.99
CA ILE A 56 -5.56 -7.14 -2.10
C ILE A 56 -6.74 -8.05 -1.85
N ASN A 57 -7.92 -7.48 -1.70
CA ASN A 57 -9.14 -8.25 -1.41
C ASN A 57 -8.95 -9.15 -0.19
N LYS A 58 -8.31 -8.60 0.85
CA LYS A 58 -8.07 -9.28 2.14
C LYS A 58 -7.03 -10.39 2.08
N ARG A 59 -6.27 -10.50 1.00
CA ARG A 59 -5.20 -11.49 0.88
C ARG A 59 -3.87 -10.78 0.86
N ILE A 60 -2.88 -11.34 1.54
CA ILE A 60 -1.55 -10.76 1.59
C ILE A 60 -0.97 -10.75 0.17
N ALA A 61 -0.39 -9.61 -0.19
CA ALA A 61 0.18 -9.40 -1.51
C ALA A 61 1.52 -8.71 -1.38
N SER A 62 2.20 -8.51 -2.50
CA SER A 62 3.47 -7.82 -2.54
C SER A 62 3.37 -6.62 -3.47
N GLU A 63 4.46 -5.86 -3.53
CA GLU A 63 4.50 -4.70 -4.42
C GLU A 63 4.45 -5.10 -5.89
N ASP A 64 4.77 -6.35 -6.20
CA ASP A 64 4.72 -6.85 -7.57
C ASP A 64 3.39 -7.50 -7.94
N SER A 65 2.48 -7.65 -6.99
CA SER A 65 1.18 -8.24 -7.25
C SER A 65 0.37 -7.34 -8.18
N LEU A 66 -0.40 -7.96 -9.07
CA LEU A 66 -1.21 -7.21 -10.01
C LEU A 66 -2.52 -6.78 -9.38
N VAL A 67 -2.92 -5.56 -9.68
CA VAL A 67 -4.17 -4.97 -9.24
C VAL A 67 -5.07 -4.82 -10.44
N HIS A 68 -6.31 -5.26 -10.32
CA HIS A 68 -7.30 -5.20 -11.38
C HIS A 68 -8.42 -4.25 -11.00
N ASP A 69 -9.16 -3.80 -11.99
CA ASP A 69 -10.33 -2.98 -11.76
C ASP A 69 -11.27 -3.69 -10.78
N GLY A 70 -11.75 -2.96 -9.81
CA GLY A 70 -12.65 -3.50 -8.78
C GLY A 70 -11.96 -4.03 -7.54
N ASP A 71 -10.64 -4.10 -7.53
CA ASP A 71 -9.92 -4.61 -6.36
C ASP A 71 -9.95 -3.61 -5.21
N ALA A 72 -9.88 -4.14 -3.99
CA ALA A 72 -9.78 -3.35 -2.77
C ALA A 72 -8.40 -3.59 -2.15
N ILE A 73 -7.63 -2.53 -1.98
CA ILE A 73 -6.26 -2.61 -1.47
C ILE A 73 -6.21 -2.00 -0.08
N LYS A 74 -5.52 -2.65 0.83
CA LYS A 74 -5.21 -2.08 2.14
C LYS A 74 -3.71 -2.01 2.29
N LEU A 75 -3.23 -0.89 2.77
CA LEU A 75 -1.81 -0.66 3.03
C LEU A 75 -1.61 -0.43 4.51
N VAL A 76 -0.66 -1.13 5.10
CA VAL A 76 -0.35 -1.01 6.52
C VAL A 76 1.15 -0.83 6.65
N ALA A 77 1.56 0.17 7.40
CA ALA A 77 2.97 0.34 7.71
C ALA A 77 3.33 -0.61 8.85
N HIS A 78 4.47 -1.27 8.75
CA HIS A 78 5.00 -2.05 9.86
C HIS A 78 6.46 -1.69 10.06
N ASP A 79 6.87 -1.65 11.31
CA ASP A 79 8.21 -1.17 11.66
C ASP A 79 9.23 -2.28 11.64
N GLY A 80 8.88 -3.32 11.11
CA GLY A 80 9.79 -4.44 11.13
C GLY A 80 9.97 -4.96 12.52
N MET A 81 9.58 -4.34 13.04
CA MET A 81 9.85 -4.61 14.00
C MET A 81 9.82 -5.48 14.33
N GLY A 82 9.73 -4.97 13.77
CA GLY A 82 9.91 -5.52 14.02
C GLY A 82 10.13 -6.20 14.27
N GLY A 83 10.09 -6.05 14.28
CA GLY A 83 10.38 -6.72 14.62
C GLY A 83 10.66 -7.28 14.92
N THR A 84 10.55 -7.09 15.23
CA THR A 84 10.90 -7.64 15.67
C THR A 84 11.08 -8.43 15.88
N GLY A 85 10.87 -8.28 15.93
CA GLY A 85 11.05 -9.03 16.34
C GLY A 85 11.25 -9.77 16.54
N LEU A 86 11.22 -9.64 16.80
CA LEU A 86 11.49 -10.39 17.14
C LEU A 86 11.87 -11.07 17.25
N ALA A 87 11.80 -10.91 17.35
CA ALA A 87 12.22 -11.54 17.59
C ALA A 87 12.43 -12.23 17.81
N PRO A 88 12.53 -12.40 18.09
CA PRO A 88 12.83 -13.09 18.47
C PRO A 88 13.01 -13.64 18.67
N MET A 89 12.95 -13.55 18.92
CA MET A 89 13.22 -14.12 19.26
C MET A 89 13.47 -14.64 19.47
#